data_394c68564ad547b4cf51c3d73e8d197b
#
_entry.id   394c68564ad547b4cf51c3d73e8d197b
#
_cell.length_a   1.000
_cell.length_b   1.000
_cell.length_c   1.000
_cell.angle_alpha   90.00
_cell.angle_beta   90.00
_cell.angle_gamma   90.00
#
_symmetry.space_group_name_H-M   'P 1'
#
loop_
_entity.id
_entity.type
_entity.pdbx_description
1 polymer ?
#
loop_
_entity_poly.entity_id
_entity_poly.type
_entity_poly.pdbx_seq_one_letter_code
_entity_poly.pdbx_strand_id
1 'polypeptide(L)'
;MPIFQEWKMIFLIALVFLVETVLVYLLVIQLGFSPYFLFLTVSAMTLTILFDARIGFMVTTSMAILNAVMIGNNLDFIIVGMTLSTMAMYNVRELRTRTQVFTTIFSLLFISFVVLIGLGLFKGNSWSTIWTDLLPLVITSVLAPVVTYGLIGLLEIAFQITTDLTLIELLDFEHPLLKRLQQEANGTFNHSIVVGNLAEACANAIGARSLLCRVGAYYHDVGKMIRPEYFIENQFTGENKHDTLTYVMSAKTIKNHVKEGLELAREYKVPKIVRDFIPMHHGTTRVEYFYRKALENAENPEKVDKKAFQYPGPKPNTKETGILMLCEAIEAAVRSLKSPDIIKIEAMIDKIIKYRIDEGQLDTCPLTLDELKKIKGSVDGNTGMIPVLRGIYHIRIEYPDSETETSKASTQS
;
A
#
# COMPACT_ATOMS: atom_id res chain seq x y z
N MET A 1 -7.64 5.03 -8.11
CA MET A 1 -8.66 4.27 -8.89
C MET A 1 -9.65 5.24 -9.49
N PRO A 2 -10.10 5.06 -10.71
CA PRO A 2 -11.26 5.79 -11.21
C PRO A 2 -12.53 5.20 -10.56
N ILE A 3 -12.81 5.64 -9.34
CA ILE A 3 -13.92 5.18 -8.48
C ILE A 3 -15.25 5.21 -9.23
N PHE A 4 -15.41 6.19 -10.12
CA PHE A 4 -16.61 6.35 -10.94
C PHE A 4 -16.73 5.35 -12.11
N GLN A 5 -15.74 4.49 -12.34
CA GLN A 5 -15.83 3.43 -13.37
C GLN A 5 -16.31 2.10 -12.79
N GLU A 6 -16.35 1.96 -11.47
CA GLU A 6 -16.85 0.75 -10.81
C GLU A 6 -18.24 1.02 -10.18
N TRP A 7 -19.29 0.50 -10.78
CA TRP A 7 -20.67 0.66 -10.30
C TRP A 7 -20.85 0.28 -8.82
N LYS A 8 -20.07 -0.69 -8.30
CA LYS A 8 -20.10 -1.12 -6.90
C LYS A 8 -19.71 0.01 -5.94
N MET A 9 -18.75 0.84 -6.33
CA MET A 9 -18.28 1.97 -5.51
C MET A 9 -19.33 3.09 -5.48
N ILE A 10 -19.95 3.38 -6.63
CA ILE A 10 -21.05 4.35 -6.71
C ILE A 10 -22.23 3.85 -5.87
N PHE A 11 -22.56 2.56 -5.96
CA PHE A 11 -23.63 1.95 -5.17
C PHE A 11 -23.35 2.04 -3.67
N LEU A 12 -22.11 1.80 -3.23
CA LEU A 12 -21.73 1.92 -1.82
C LEU A 12 -21.88 3.35 -1.31
N ILE A 13 -21.45 4.37 -2.09
CA ILE A 13 -21.63 5.78 -1.73
C ILE A 13 -23.13 6.09 -1.62
N ALA A 14 -23.95 5.67 -2.58
CA ALA A 14 -25.41 5.87 -2.56
C ALA A 14 -26.07 5.15 -1.38
N LEU A 15 -25.61 3.94 -1.04
CA LEU A 15 -26.10 3.17 0.10
C LEU A 15 -25.81 3.89 1.42
N VAL A 16 -24.58 4.35 1.63
CA VAL A 16 -24.19 5.10 2.85
C VAL A 16 -25.03 6.39 2.95
N PHE A 17 -25.19 7.10 1.84
CA PHE A 17 -26.02 8.30 1.77
C PHE A 17 -27.48 8.02 2.16
N LEU A 18 -28.08 6.99 1.55
CA LEU A 18 -29.46 6.61 1.81
C LEU A 18 -29.68 6.17 3.26
N VAL A 19 -28.82 5.28 3.76
CA VAL A 19 -28.93 4.74 5.13
C VAL A 19 -28.84 5.88 6.15
N GLU A 20 -27.86 6.78 5.99
CA GLU A 20 -27.70 7.94 6.89
C GLU A 20 -28.92 8.86 6.86
N THR A 21 -29.41 9.24 5.68
CA THR A 21 -30.58 10.10 5.54
C THR A 21 -31.85 9.46 6.13
N VAL A 22 -32.04 8.16 5.92
CA VAL A 22 -33.16 7.41 6.53
C VAL A 22 -33.03 7.34 8.06
N LEU A 23 -31.83 7.15 8.59
CA LEU A 23 -31.60 7.14 10.04
C LEU A 23 -31.91 8.53 10.65
N VAL A 24 -31.49 9.63 10.03
CA VAL A 24 -31.82 10.97 10.50
C VAL A 24 -33.36 11.19 10.46
N TYR A 25 -34.04 10.79 9.36
CA TYR A 25 -35.49 10.89 9.27
C TYR A 25 -36.19 10.13 10.40
N LEU A 26 -35.84 8.86 10.59
CA LEU A 26 -36.49 8.02 11.59
C LEU A 26 -36.22 8.49 13.02
N LEU A 27 -34.98 8.78 13.35
CA LEU A 27 -34.60 9.09 14.72
C LEU A 27 -34.93 10.53 15.11
N VAL A 28 -34.64 11.50 14.24
CA VAL A 28 -34.84 12.90 14.59
C VAL A 28 -36.30 13.33 14.32
N ILE A 29 -36.87 13.01 13.15
CA ILE A 29 -38.20 13.51 12.77
C ILE A 29 -39.31 12.66 13.36
N GLN A 30 -39.20 11.31 13.27
CA GLN A 30 -40.26 10.42 13.72
C GLN A 30 -40.22 10.16 15.22
N LEU A 31 -39.02 9.94 15.79
CA LEU A 31 -38.86 9.59 17.19
C LEU A 31 -38.48 10.75 18.10
N GLY A 32 -38.22 11.95 17.55
CA GLY A 32 -37.93 13.17 18.31
C GLY A 32 -36.59 13.18 19.04
N PHE A 33 -35.61 12.38 18.59
CA PHE A 33 -34.27 12.44 19.13
C PHE A 33 -33.59 13.78 18.80
N SER A 34 -32.62 14.17 19.59
CA SER A 34 -31.82 15.36 19.30
C SER A 34 -31.13 15.25 17.93
N PRO A 35 -31.11 16.32 17.11
CA PRO A 35 -30.37 16.34 15.85
C PRO A 35 -28.87 16.23 16.05
N TYR A 36 -28.37 16.37 17.26
CA TYR A 36 -26.96 16.21 17.62
C TYR A 36 -26.51 14.75 17.82
N PHE A 37 -27.41 13.77 17.68
CA PHE A 37 -27.02 12.39 17.37
C PHE A 37 -26.56 12.30 15.91
N LEU A 38 -25.28 12.61 15.68
CA LEU A 38 -24.73 12.85 14.35
C LEU A 38 -24.25 11.54 13.68
N PHE A 39 -25.14 10.83 13.03
CA PHE A 39 -24.76 9.70 12.14
C PHE A 39 -23.88 10.16 10.96
N LEU A 40 -23.97 11.46 10.62
CA LEU A 40 -23.13 12.12 9.63
C LEU A 40 -21.62 11.88 9.87
N THR A 41 -21.17 11.88 11.15
CA THR A 41 -19.78 11.64 11.52
C THR A 41 -19.34 10.20 11.18
N VAL A 42 -20.22 9.21 11.41
CA VAL A 42 -19.97 7.80 11.02
C VAL A 42 -19.81 7.67 9.51
N SER A 43 -20.72 8.29 8.75
CA SER A 43 -20.68 8.28 7.29
C SER A 43 -19.42 8.97 6.74
N ALA A 44 -19.04 10.10 7.33
CA ALA A 44 -17.83 10.84 6.97
C ALA A 44 -16.56 10.01 7.18
N MET A 45 -16.43 9.37 8.35
CA MET A 45 -15.31 8.47 8.65
C MET A 45 -15.30 7.27 7.70
N THR A 46 -16.44 6.61 7.53
CA THR A 46 -16.57 5.42 6.67
C THR A 46 -16.15 5.72 5.23
N LEU A 47 -16.67 6.79 4.64
CA LEU A 47 -16.32 7.20 3.28
C LEU A 47 -14.84 7.61 3.14
N THR A 48 -14.27 8.24 4.17
CA THR A 48 -12.85 8.61 4.17
C THR A 48 -11.94 7.40 4.22
N ILE A 49 -12.26 6.40 5.03
CA ILE A 49 -11.47 5.17 5.17
C ILE A 49 -11.58 4.30 3.90
N LEU A 50 -12.79 4.16 3.35
CA LEU A 50 -13.03 3.30 2.18
C LEU A 50 -12.54 3.91 0.85
N PHE A 51 -12.54 5.24 0.74
CA PHE A 51 -12.18 5.94 -0.49
C PHE A 51 -11.02 6.92 -0.26
N ASP A 52 -11.34 8.15 0.07
CA ASP A 52 -10.41 9.21 0.45
C ASP A 52 -11.16 10.39 1.13
N ALA A 53 -10.37 11.31 1.71
CA ALA A 53 -10.93 12.48 2.39
C ALA A 53 -11.70 13.44 1.45
N ARG A 54 -11.41 13.46 0.15
CA ARG A 54 -12.09 14.35 -0.81
C ARG A 54 -13.52 13.88 -1.06
N ILE A 55 -13.66 12.56 -1.31
CA ILE A 55 -14.99 11.96 -1.51
C ILE A 55 -15.77 12.01 -0.21
N GLY A 56 -15.13 11.65 0.92
CA GLY A 56 -15.72 11.77 2.24
C GLY A 56 -16.30 13.18 2.46
N PHE A 57 -15.52 14.23 2.23
CA PHE A 57 -15.94 15.61 2.41
C PHE A 57 -17.09 16.04 1.47
N MET A 58 -16.99 15.74 0.17
CA MET A 58 -18.01 16.11 -0.81
C MET A 58 -19.37 15.47 -0.49
N VAL A 59 -19.38 14.17 -0.22
CA VAL A 59 -20.61 13.42 0.07
C VAL A 59 -21.19 13.86 1.41
N THR A 60 -20.35 13.98 2.46
CA THR A 60 -20.79 14.44 3.78
C THR A 60 -21.38 15.86 3.76
N THR A 61 -20.80 16.77 2.97
CA THR A 61 -21.35 18.11 2.80
C THR A 61 -22.74 18.06 2.17
N SER A 62 -22.93 17.23 1.14
CA SER A 62 -24.24 17.06 0.49
C SER A 62 -25.27 16.49 1.46
N MET A 63 -24.88 15.49 2.27
CA MET A 63 -25.73 14.91 3.33
C MET A 63 -26.10 15.95 4.39
N ALA A 64 -25.12 16.74 4.86
CA ALA A 64 -25.35 17.77 5.88
C ALA A 64 -26.38 18.79 5.43
N ILE A 65 -26.28 19.26 4.18
CA ILE A 65 -27.24 20.22 3.62
C ILE A 65 -28.63 19.59 3.49
N LEU A 66 -28.74 18.39 2.92
CA LEU A 66 -30.02 17.71 2.75
C LEU A 66 -30.72 17.47 4.08
N ASN A 67 -29.99 16.93 5.06
CA ASN A 67 -30.54 16.64 6.38
C ASN A 67 -30.93 17.91 7.13
N ALA A 68 -30.15 18.99 7.02
CA ALA A 68 -30.50 20.28 7.62
C ALA A 68 -31.81 20.83 7.08
N VAL A 69 -32.02 20.72 5.75
CA VAL A 69 -33.32 21.13 5.13
C VAL A 69 -34.46 20.25 5.64
N MET A 70 -34.21 18.91 5.72
CA MET A 70 -35.22 17.93 6.15
C MET A 70 -35.63 18.11 7.62
N ILE A 71 -34.75 18.55 8.49
CA ILE A 71 -35.03 18.84 9.93
C ILE A 71 -35.45 20.31 10.17
N GLY A 72 -35.96 21.02 9.17
CA GLY A 72 -36.51 22.36 9.30
C GLY A 72 -35.52 23.51 9.09
N ASN A 73 -34.56 23.36 8.18
CA ASN A 73 -33.54 24.37 7.82
C ASN A 73 -32.60 24.69 9.03
N ASN A 74 -32.16 23.64 9.75
CA ASN A 74 -31.35 23.79 10.93
C ASN A 74 -29.87 24.06 10.58
N LEU A 75 -29.46 25.34 10.63
CA LEU A 75 -28.08 25.73 10.33
C LEU A 75 -27.09 25.19 11.38
N ASP A 76 -27.51 25.05 12.63
CA ASP A 76 -26.63 24.51 13.70
C ASP A 76 -26.22 23.07 13.39
N PHE A 77 -27.15 22.29 12.84
CA PHE A 77 -26.86 20.94 12.40
C PHE A 77 -25.71 20.92 11.37
N ILE A 78 -25.71 21.84 10.40
CA ILE A 78 -24.64 21.95 9.42
C ILE A 78 -23.32 22.32 10.12
N ILE A 79 -23.33 23.36 10.94
CA ILE A 79 -22.12 23.87 11.61
C ILE A 79 -21.50 22.79 12.51
N VAL A 80 -22.30 22.23 13.41
CA VAL A 80 -21.82 21.20 14.34
C VAL A 80 -21.45 19.92 13.58
N GLY A 81 -22.33 19.45 12.70
CA GLY A 81 -22.13 18.22 11.93
C GLY A 81 -20.90 18.26 11.03
N MET A 82 -20.71 19.35 10.29
CA MET A 82 -19.53 19.48 9.41
C MET A 82 -18.24 19.68 10.20
N THR A 83 -18.28 20.39 11.32
CA THR A 83 -17.09 20.57 12.14
C THR A 83 -16.62 19.25 12.74
N LEU A 84 -17.53 18.47 13.34
CA LEU A 84 -17.20 17.14 13.89
C LEU A 84 -16.76 16.18 12.76
N SER A 85 -17.51 16.13 11.67
CA SER A 85 -17.19 15.23 10.55
C SER A 85 -15.83 15.57 9.92
N THR A 86 -15.49 16.85 9.76
CA THR A 86 -14.18 17.26 9.24
C THR A 86 -13.05 16.86 10.18
N MET A 87 -13.23 17.03 11.50
CA MET A 87 -12.26 16.60 12.49
C MET A 87 -12.11 15.08 12.49
N ALA A 88 -13.22 14.35 12.40
CA ALA A 88 -13.21 12.90 12.30
C ALA A 88 -12.46 12.42 11.05
N MET A 89 -12.77 12.99 9.87
CA MET A 89 -12.08 12.69 8.61
C MET A 89 -10.58 12.96 8.69
N TYR A 90 -10.19 14.08 9.32
CA TYR A 90 -8.78 14.41 9.51
C TYR A 90 -8.03 13.34 10.32
N ASN A 91 -8.65 12.83 11.39
CA ASN A 91 -8.04 11.80 12.23
C ASN A 91 -7.94 10.42 11.57
N VAL A 92 -8.87 10.08 10.66
CA VAL A 92 -8.91 8.75 10.03
C VAL A 92 -8.33 8.69 8.62
N ARG A 93 -7.87 9.81 8.06
CA ARG A 93 -7.32 9.86 6.69
C ARG A 93 -6.06 9.00 6.49
N GLU A 94 -5.29 8.79 7.56
CA GLU A 94 -4.10 7.96 7.57
C GLU A 94 -4.14 7.05 8.80
N LEU A 95 -4.74 5.89 8.65
CA LEU A 95 -4.82 4.91 9.72
C LEU A 95 -3.53 4.12 9.80
N ARG A 96 -2.78 4.28 10.90
CA ARG A 96 -1.50 3.58 11.12
C ARG A 96 -1.44 2.82 12.45
N THR A 97 -2.24 3.21 13.43
CA THR A 97 -2.16 2.64 14.78
C THR A 97 -3.54 2.44 15.40
N ARG A 98 -3.66 1.42 16.27
CA ARG A 98 -4.88 1.16 17.05
C ARG A 98 -5.23 2.31 18.00
N THR A 99 -4.23 3.09 18.44
CA THR A 99 -4.42 4.23 19.33
C THR A 99 -5.18 5.38 18.68
N GLN A 100 -5.24 5.44 17.34
CA GLN A 100 -5.99 6.49 16.64
C GLN A 100 -7.49 6.50 16.93
N VAL A 101 -8.08 5.38 17.36
CA VAL A 101 -9.47 5.34 17.83
C VAL A 101 -9.63 6.29 19.03
N PHE A 102 -8.73 6.17 20.01
CA PHE A 102 -8.77 7.01 21.22
C PHE A 102 -8.48 8.47 20.92
N THR A 103 -7.48 8.76 20.08
CA THR A 103 -7.19 10.15 19.68
C THR A 103 -8.36 10.76 18.92
N THR A 104 -9.09 9.99 18.12
CA THR A 104 -10.31 10.44 17.44
C THR A 104 -11.41 10.73 18.44
N ILE A 105 -11.67 9.85 19.41
CA ILE A 105 -12.66 10.08 20.47
C ILE A 105 -12.35 11.37 21.22
N PHE A 106 -11.13 11.53 21.72
CA PHE A 106 -10.73 12.71 22.49
C PHE A 106 -10.83 14.00 21.67
N SER A 107 -10.41 13.99 20.41
CA SER A 107 -10.51 15.16 19.55
C SER A 107 -11.96 15.52 19.23
N LEU A 108 -12.84 14.54 19.03
CA LEU A 108 -14.27 14.76 18.81
C LEU A 108 -14.94 15.30 20.06
N LEU A 109 -14.63 14.79 21.26
CA LEU A 109 -15.13 15.33 22.52
C LEU A 109 -14.71 16.77 22.71
N PHE A 110 -13.44 17.08 22.48
CA PHE A 110 -12.92 18.44 22.59
C PHE A 110 -13.62 19.41 21.63
N ILE A 111 -13.72 19.05 20.35
CA ILE A 111 -14.34 19.94 19.34
C ILE A 111 -15.84 20.08 19.56
N SER A 112 -16.55 19.03 20.02
CA SER A 112 -17.96 19.07 20.40
C SER A 112 -18.20 20.13 21.47
N PHE A 113 -17.37 20.14 22.49
CA PHE A 113 -17.43 21.09 23.58
C PHE A 113 -17.19 22.53 23.09
N VAL A 114 -16.15 22.74 22.29
CA VAL A 114 -15.81 24.08 21.77
C VAL A 114 -16.92 24.64 20.88
N VAL A 115 -17.42 23.84 19.94
CA VAL A 115 -18.42 24.29 18.96
C VAL A 115 -19.75 24.57 19.65
N LEU A 116 -20.19 23.68 20.54
CA LEU A 116 -21.49 23.85 21.19
C LEU A 116 -21.51 25.04 22.17
N ILE A 117 -20.44 25.25 22.95
CA ILE A 117 -20.32 26.43 23.80
C ILE A 117 -20.28 27.69 22.95
N GLY A 118 -19.47 27.72 21.87
CA GLY A 118 -19.38 28.86 20.96
C GLY A 118 -20.74 29.24 20.36
N LEU A 119 -21.50 28.25 19.85
CA LEU A 119 -22.85 28.49 19.33
C LEU A 119 -23.85 28.90 20.42
N GLY A 120 -23.78 28.24 21.58
CA GLY A 120 -24.66 28.55 22.69
C GLY A 120 -24.46 29.98 23.22
N LEU A 121 -23.22 30.43 23.37
CA LEU A 121 -22.90 31.81 23.75
C LEU A 121 -23.31 32.82 22.67
N PHE A 122 -23.07 32.49 21.38
CA PHE A 122 -23.45 33.34 20.27
C PHE A 122 -24.98 33.56 20.19
N LYS A 123 -25.77 32.53 20.51
CA LYS A 123 -27.24 32.58 20.51
C LYS A 123 -27.84 33.09 21.83
N GLY A 124 -27.03 33.27 22.88
CA GLY A 124 -27.54 33.62 24.20
C GLY A 124 -28.31 32.49 24.89
N ASN A 125 -28.02 31.24 24.55
CA ASN A 125 -28.64 30.06 25.16
C ASN A 125 -28.32 29.95 26.63
N SER A 126 -29.26 29.41 27.42
CA SER A 126 -29.02 29.10 28.81
C SER A 126 -28.00 27.96 28.97
N TRP A 127 -27.26 27.95 30.06
CA TRP A 127 -26.34 26.84 30.36
C TRP A 127 -27.06 25.49 30.42
N SER A 128 -28.31 25.48 30.90
CA SER A 128 -29.14 24.27 30.91
C SER A 128 -29.32 23.70 29.50
N THR A 129 -29.63 24.55 28.50
CA THR A 129 -29.80 24.15 27.12
C THR A 129 -28.46 23.63 26.53
N ILE A 130 -27.36 24.33 26.81
CA ILE A 130 -26.03 23.90 26.32
C ILE A 130 -25.67 22.51 26.86
N TRP A 131 -25.93 22.22 28.14
CA TRP A 131 -25.66 20.90 28.71
C TRP A 131 -26.57 19.79 28.18
N THR A 132 -27.83 20.07 27.88
CA THR A 132 -28.75 19.08 27.29
C THR A 132 -28.35 18.73 25.85
N ASP A 133 -27.83 19.70 25.09
CA ASP A 133 -27.38 19.50 23.72
C ASP A 133 -25.98 18.82 23.64
N LEU A 134 -25.18 18.97 24.70
CA LEU A 134 -23.86 18.35 24.78
C LEU A 134 -23.92 16.83 24.93
N LEU A 135 -24.89 16.28 25.66
CA LEU A 135 -24.99 14.84 25.92
C LEU A 135 -25.07 13.99 24.63
N PRO A 136 -25.94 14.30 23.63
CA PRO A 136 -25.93 13.59 22.34
C PRO A 136 -24.60 13.68 21.61
N LEU A 137 -23.91 14.82 21.67
CA LEU A 137 -22.60 14.99 21.03
C LEU A 137 -21.50 14.17 21.72
N VAL A 138 -21.52 14.06 23.04
CA VAL A 138 -20.60 13.18 23.78
C VAL A 138 -20.83 11.72 23.39
N ILE A 139 -22.09 11.28 23.32
CA ILE A 139 -22.43 9.93 22.86
C ILE A 139 -21.94 9.70 21.45
N THR A 140 -22.21 10.62 20.52
CA THR A 140 -21.74 10.55 19.13
C THR A 140 -20.22 10.50 19.06
N SER A 141 -19.50 11.33 19.83
CA SER A 141 -18.05 11.39 19.82
C SER A 141 -17.38 10.09 20.22
N VAL A 142 -18.02 9.32 21.12
CA VAL A 142 -17.54 8.02 21.58
C VAL A 142 -17.97 6.90 20.61
N LEU A 143 -19.26 6.89 20.23
CA LEU A 143 -19.82 5.80 19.43
C LEU A 143 -19.41 5.87 17.97
N ALA A 144 -19.27 7.05 17.36
CA ALA A 144 -18.99 7.15 15.93
C ALA A 144 -17.69 6.44 15.52
N PRO A 145 -16.53 6.63 16.19
CA PRO A 145 -15.34 5.86 15.87
C PRO A 145 -15.54 4.35 16.05
N VAL A 146 -16.14 3.92 17.17
CA VAL A 146 -16.34 2.50 17.47
C VAL A 146 -17.21 1.82 16.42
N VAL A 147 -18.35 2.44 16.07
CA VAL A 147 -19.26 1.93 15.03
C VAL A 147 -18.58 1.90 13.68
N THR A 148 -17.85 2.96 13.31
CA THR A 148 -17.14 3.03 12.03
C THR A 148 -16.12 1.89 11.89
N TYR A 149 -15.26 1.68 12.88
CA TYR A 149 -14.25 0.62 12.82
C TYR A 149 -14.90 -0.78 12.74
N GLY A 150 -16.02 -1.01 13.47
CA GLY A 150 -16.77 -2.26 13.35
C GLY A 150 -17.43 -2.44 11.96
N LEU A 151 -17.92 -1.36 11.37
CA LEU A 151 -18.58 -1.37 10.07
C LEU A 151 -17.61 -1.58 8.90
N ILE A 152 -16.39 -1.04 8.99
CA ILE A 152 -15.39 -1.13 7.91
C ILE A 152 -15.15 -2.59 7.52
N GLY A 153 -14.88 -3.49 8.46
CA GLY A 153 -14.63 -4.90 8.15
C GLY A 153 -15.78 -5.59 7.41
N LEU A 154 -17.05 -5.25 7.76
CA LEU A 154 -18.22 -5.77 7.05
C LEU A 154 -18.31 -5.24 5.62
N LEU A 155 -18.03 -3.94 5.42
CA LEU A 155 -18.06 -3.30 4.10
C LEU A 155 -16.91 -3.78 3.20
N GLU A 156 -15.72 -3.99 3.74
CA GLU A 156 -14.59 -4.58 3.00
C GLU A 156 -14.96 -5.96 2.42
N ILE A 157 -15.58 -6.82 3.24
CA ILE A 157 -16.01 -8.15 2.79
C ILE A 157 -17.13 -8.06 1.75
N ALA A 158 -18.16 -7.24 2.02
CA ALA A 158 -19.34 -7.13 1.15
C ALA A 158 -19.00 -6.52 -0.22
N PHE A 159 -18.12 -5.53 -0.26
CA PHE A 159 -17.77 -4.80 -1.48
C PHE A 159 -16.41 -5.20 -2.08
N GLN A 160 -15.68 -6.12 -1.43
CA GLN A 160 -14.34 -6.56 -1.84
C GLN A 160 -13.34 -5.40 -1.96
N ILE A 161 -13.43 -4.45 -1.04
CA ILE A 161 -12.51 -3.32 -0.90
C ILE A 161 -11.38 -3.76 0.04
N THR A 162 -10.18 -3.23 -0.15
CA THR A 162 -9.06 -3.43 0.77
C THR A 162 -8.60 -2.06 1.28
N THR A 163 -8.80 -1.81 2.56
CA THR A 163 -8.35 -0.58 3.22
C THR A 163 -6.92 -0.71 3.74
N ASP A 164 -6.36 0.39 4.20
CA ASP A 164 -5.04 0.38 4.82
C ASP A 164 -5.03 -0.37 6.17
N LEU A 165 -6.19 -0.54 6.83
CA LEU A 165 -6.30 -1.40 8.02
C LEU A 165 -5.96 -2.85 7.71
N THR A 166 -6.60 -3.42 6.69
CA THR A 166 -6.30 -4.78 6.20
C THR A 166 -4.85 -4.91 5.73
N LEU A 167 -4.30 -3.88 5.07
CA LEU A 167 -2.90 -3.89 4.65
C LEU A 167 -1.93 -3.91 5.84
N ILE A 168 -2.23 -3.18 6.94
CA ILE A 168 -1.43 -3.19 8.17
C ILE A 168 -1.47 -4.57 8.84
N GLU A 169 -2.62 -5.23 8.86
CA GLU A 169 -2.75 -6.60 9.38
C GLU A 169 -1.91 -7.60 8.58
N LEU A 170 -1.83 -7.41 7.26
CA LEU A 170 -1.01 -8.24 6.36
C LEU A 170 0.50 -7.97 6.49
N LEU A 171 0.93 -6.90 7.14
CA LEU A 171 2.35 -6.66 7.46
C LEU A 171 2.82 -7.43 8.69
N ASP A 172 1.91 -8.00 9.47
CA ASP A 172 2.28 -8.76 10.66
C ASP A 172 2.96 -10.08 10.26
N PHE A 173 4.18 -10.29 10.72
CA PHE A 173 4.92 -11.53 10.46
C PHE A 173 4.33 -12.76 11.17
N GLU A 174 3.41 -12.57 12.12
CA GLU A 174 2.61 -13.65 12.68
C GLU A 174 1.45 -14.07 11.75
N HIS A 175 1.21 -13.35 10.64
CA HIS A 175 0.27 -13.80 9.62
C HIS A 175 0.66 -15.21 9.14
N PRO A 176 -0.27 -16.20 9.15
CA PRO A 176 0.10 -17.61 8.96
C PRO A 176 0.90 -17.89 7.68
N LEU A 177 0.60 -17.20 6.57
CA LEU A 177 1.32 -17.38 5.31
C LEU A 177 2.74 -16.82 5.36
N LEU A 178 2.97 -15.67 6.01
CA LEU A 178 4.32 -15.09 6.16
C LEU A 178 5.16 -15.89 7.13
N LYS A 179 4.56 -16.36 8.23
CA LYS A 179 5.22 -17.24 9.19
C LYS A 179 5.67 -18.54 8.54
N ARG A 180 4.82 -19.11 7.70
CA ARG A 180 5.15 -20.31 6.92
C ARG A 180 6.27 -20.02 5.91
N LEU A 181 6.22 -18.89 5.19
CA LEU A 181 7.30 -18.45 4.28
C LEU A 181 8.64 -18.32 5.03
N GLN A 182 8.62 -17.73 6.22
CA GLN A 182 9.83 -17.59 7.06
C GLN A 182 10.42 -18.93 7.46
N GLN A 183 9.60 -19.93 7.76
CA GLN A 183 10.04 -21.25 8.19
C GLN A 183 10.53 -22.14 7.03
N GLU A 184 9.83 -22.12 5.90
CA GLU A 184 10.08 -23.04 4.78
C GLU A 184 11.02 -22.43 3.72
N ALA A 185 11.08 -21.10 3.57
CA ALA A 185 11.89 -20.39 2.59
C ALA A 185 12.45 -19.07 3.15
N ASN A 186 13.32 -19.18 4.18
CA ASN A 186 13.85 -18.03 4.91
C ASN A 186 14.61 -17.03 4.02
N GLY A 187 15.36 -17.53 3.02
CA GLY A 187 16.05 -16.67 2.05
C GLY A 187 15.08 -15.80 1.26
N THR A 188 13.97 -16.38 0.78
CA THR A 188 12.91 -15.66 0.10
C THR A 188 12.20 -14.68 1.04
N PHE A 189 11.96 -15.06 2.29
CA PHE A 189 11.37 -14.15 3.29
C PHE A 189 12.23 -12.89 3.50
N ASN A 190 13.53 -13.07 3.74
CA ASN A 190 14.45 -11.95 3.92
C ASN A 190 14.57 -11.08 2.67
N HIS A 191 14.63 -11.69 1.49
CA HIS A 191 14.58 -10.98 0.22
C HIS A 191 13.30 -10.12 0.07
N SER A 192 12.14 -10.69 0.38
CA SER A 192 10.85 -9.97 0.32
C SER A 192 10.81 -8.75 1.24
N ILE A 193 11.47 -8.80 2.42
CA ILE A 193 11.59 -7.64 3.32
C ILE A 193 12.44 -6.54 2.67
N VAL A 194 13.59 -6.90 2.08
CA VAL A 194 14.48 -5.95 1.41
C VAL A 194 13.78 -5.27 0.24
N VAL A 195 13.14 -6.06 -0.63
CA VAL A 195 12.36 -5.54 -1.77
C VAL A 195 11.19 -4.69 -1.29
N GLY A 196 10.55 -5.07 -0.17
CA GLY A 196 9.45 -4.30 0.44
C GLY A 196 9.89 -2.91 0.90
N ASN A 197 11.04 -2.80 1.55
CA ASN A 197 11.61 -1.52 1.97
C ASN A 197 11.96 -0.65 0.75
N LEU A 198 12.51 -1.26 -0.30
CA LEU A 198 12.86 -0.57 -1.54
C LEU A 198 11.60 -0.06 -2.26
N ALA A 199 10.58 -0.91 -2.40
CA ALA A 199 9.33 -0.59 -3.06
C ALA A 199 8.53 0.49 -2.31
N GLU A 200 8.51 0.46 -0.97
CA GLU A 200 7.91 1.50 -0.14
C GLU A 200 8.58 2.87 -0.36
N ALA A 201 9.91 2.92 -0.35
CA ALA A 201 10.66 4.16 -0.59
C ALA A 201 10.40 4.73 -1.99
N CYS A 202 10.34 3.87 -3.01
CA CYS A 202 10.02 4.26 -4.37
C CYS A 202 8.59 4.80 -4.52
N ALA A 203 7.62 4.14 -3.88
CA ALA A 203 6.24 4.58 -3.89
C ALA A 203 6.06 5.92 -3.18
N ASN A 204 6.73 6.12 -2.04
CA ASN A 204 6.74 7.40 -1.32
C ASN A 204 7.31 8.54 -2.18
N ALA A 205 8.35 8.28 -2.98
CA ALA A 205 8.98 9.29 -3.84
C ALA A 205 8.03 9.87 -4.91
N ILE A 206 7.00 9.13 -5.29
CA ILE A 206 6.01 9.54 -6.31
C ILE A 206 4.59 9.71 -5.76
N GLY A 207 4.38 9.58 -4.44
CA GLY A 207 3.06 9.66 -3.82
C GLY A 207 2.11 8.51 -4.20
N ALA A 208 2.65 7.32 -4.55
CA ALA A 208 1.88 6.10 -4.75
C ALA A 208 1.57 5.43 -3.40
N ARG A 209 0.74 4.37 -3.39
CA ARG A 209 0.35 3.63 -2.18
C ARG A 209 1.52 2.81 -1.63
N SER A 210 2.37 3.45 -0.82
CA SER A 210 3.61 2.86 -0.31
C SER A 210 3.37 1.64 0.58
N LEU A 211 2.33 1.67 1.43
CA LEU A 211 1.92 0.55 2.24
C LEU A 211 1.53 -0.67 1.39
N LEU A 212 0.78 -0.45 0.30
CA LEU A 212 0.40 -1.50 -0.64
C LEU A 212 1.63 -2.10 -1.35
N CYS A 213 2.61 -1.27 -1.75
CA CYS A 213 3.85 -1.74 -2.34
C CYS A 213 4.63 -2.65 -1.38
N ARG A 214 4.73 -2.26 -0.11
CA ARG A 214 5.42 -3.05 0.91
C ARG A 214 4.73 -4.39 1.17
N VAL A 215 3.41 -4.36 1.36
CA VAL A 215 2.61 -5.59 1.52
C VAL A 215 2.72 -6.47 0.27
N GLY A 216 2.55 -5.89 -0.94
CA GLY A 216 2.70 -6.62 -2.20
C GLY A 216 4.05 -7.33 -2.31
N ALA A 217 5.13 -6.66 -1.88
CA ALA A 217 6.47 -7.24 -1.85
C ALA A 217 6.60 -8.40 -0.84
N TYR A 218 5.93 -8.36 0.32
CA TYR A 218 6.00 -9.45 1.28
C TYR A 218 5.35 -10.75 0.79
N TYR A 219 4.37 -10.64 -0.11
CA TYR A 219 3.58 -11.78 -0.61
C TYR A 219 3.91 -12.19 -2.05
N HIS A 220 4.73 -11.41 -2.80
CA HIS A 220 4.92 -11.65 -4.23
C HIS A 220 5.52 -13.02 -4.55
N ASP A 221 6.36 -13.52 -3.69
CA ASP A 221 7.18 -14.72 -3.86
C ASP A 221 6.80 -15.90 -2.94
N VAL A 222 5.62 -15.85 -2.30
CA VAL A 222 5.18 -16.91 -1.37
C VAL A 222 5.14 -18.31 -2.00
N GLY A 223 4.99 -18.41 -3.31
CA GLY A 223 5.01 -19.70 -4.02
C GLY A 223 6.36 -20.42 -4.02
N LYS A 224 7.46 -19.70 -3.77
CA LYS A 224 8.81 -20.30 -3.70
C LYS A 224 8.95 -21.26 -2.52
N MET A 225 8.11 -21.15 -1.47
CA MET A 225 8.14 -22.08 -0.33
C MET A 225 7.74 -23.51 -0.68
N ILE A 226 7.05 -23.75 -1.80
CA ILE A 226 6.64 -25.10 -2.21
C ILE A 226 7.84 -25.93 -2.66
N ARG A 227 8.85 -25.29 -3.23
CA ARG A 227 10.11 -25.93 -3.67
C ARG A 227 11.30 -25.00 -3.44
N PRO A 228 11.61 -24.67 -2.18
CA PRO A 228 12.61 -23.65 -1.88
C PRO A 228 14.01 -23.98 -2.42
N GLU A 229 14.37 -25.26 -2.52
CA GLU A 229 15.67 -25.74 -2.99
C GLU A 229 15.99 -25.41 -4.47
N TYR A 230 14.99 -24.99 -5.26
CA TYR A 230 15.19 -24.54 -6.63
C TYR A 230 15.51 -23.03 -6.72
N PHE A 231 15.47 -22.30 -5.62
CA PHE A 231 15.74 -20.86 -5.58
C PHE A 231 17.03 -20.57 -4.83
N ILE A 232 17.97 -19.90 -5.49
CA ILE A 232 19.36 -19.73 -5.03
C ILE A 232 19.44 -19.10 -3.63
N GLU A 233 18.52 -18.22 -3.29
CA GLU A 233 18.46 -17.57 -1.98
C GLU A 233 18.14 -18.54 -0.83
N ASN A 234 17.62 -19.74 -1.13
CA ASN A 234 17.28 -20.78 -0.14
C ASN A 234 18.22 -21.99 -0.21
N GLN A 235 19.25 -21.97 -1.08
CA GLN A 235 20.21 -23.07 -1.20
C GLN A 235 21.33 -22.95 -0.18
N PHE A 236 21.47 -23.93 0.71
CA PHE A 236 22.50 -23.97 1.76
C PHE A 236 23.62 -24.96 1.48
N THR A 237 23.42 -25.95 0.59
CA THR A 237 24.28 -27.10 0.40
C THR A 237 25.27 -27.02 -0.76
N GLY A 238 25.23 -25.92 -1.54
CA GLY A 238 26.09 -25.75 -2.73
C GLY A 238 25.73 -26.64 -3.93
N GLU A 239 24.78 -27.59 -3.79
CA GLU A 239 24.24 -28.38 -4.91
C GLU A 239 23.10 -27.65 -5.56
N ASN A 240 23.23 -27.41 -6.87
CA ASN A 240 22.16 -26.77 -7.63
C ASN A 240 21.21 -27.82 -8.23
N LYS A 241 19.98 -27.91 -7.73
CA LYS A 241 18.96 -28.85 -8.23
C LYS A 241 18.66 -28.70 -9.72
N HIS A 242 18.99 -27.56 -10.32
CA HIS A 242 18.82 -27.33 -11.75
C HIS A 242 19.83 -28.09 -12.63
N ASP A 243 20.97 -28.54 -12.08
CA ASP A 243 22.02 -29.24 -12.85
C ASP A 243 21.55 -30.60 -13.38
N THR A 244 20.52 -31.18 -12.77
CA THR A 244 19.91 -32.43 -13.22
C THR A 244 18.74 -32.26 -14.17
N LEU A 245 18.35 -31.01 -14.49
CA LEU A 245 17.19 -30.69 -15.30
C LEU A 245 17.59 -30.11 -16.67
N THR A 246 16.74 -30.28 -17.67
CA THR A 246 16.86 -29.50 -18.90
C THR A 246 16.55 -28.04 -18.64
N TYR A 247 17.11 -27.13 -19.45
CA TYR A 247 16.88 -25.67 -19.28
C TYR A 247 15.40 -25.30 -19.34
N VAL A 248 14.61 -25.96 -20.19
CA VAL A 248 13.16 -25.77 -20.28
C VAL A 248 12.46 -26.22 -18.99
N MET A 249 12.86 -27.36 -18.43
CA MET A 249 12.30 -27.86 -17.17
C MET A 249 12.66 -26.94 -16.00
N SER A 250 13.89 -26.45 -15.95
CA SER A 250 14.35 -25.48 -14.97
C SER A 250 13.51 -24.18 -15.03
N ALA A 251 13.33 -23.62 -16.23
CA ALA A 251 12.50 -22.44 -16.42
C ALA A 251 11.03 -22.70 -16.03
N LYS A 252 10.48 -23.88 -16.32
CA LYS A 252 9.12 -24.28 -15.93
C LYS A 252 8.99 -24.35 -14.40
N THR A 253 9.96 -24.96 -13.74
CA THR A 253 9.99 -25.07 -12.26
C THR A 253 10.02 -23.69 -11.61
N ILE A 254 10.88 -22.79 -12.08
CA ILE A 254 10.95 -21.41 -11.59
C ILE A 254 9.61 -20.69 -11.81
N LYS A 255 9.05 -20.74 -13.04
CA LYS A 255 7.79 -20.03 -13.33
C LYS A 255 6.59 -20.54 -12.51
N ASN A 256 6.62 -21.78 -12.05
CA ASN A 256 5.53 -22.36 -11.27
C ASN A 256 5.28 -21.66 -9.94
N HIS A 257 6.28 -20.97 -9.34
CA HIS A 257 6.06 -20.25 -8.08
C HIS A 257 4.93 -19.21 -8.20
N VAL A 258 4.73 -18.62 -9.38
CA VAL A 258 3.64 -17.65 -9.62
C VAL A 258 2.28 -18.33 -9.45
N LYS A 259 2.09 -19.50 -10.05
CA LYS A 259 0.85 -20.27 -9.93
C LYS A 259 0.64 -20.76 -8.50
N GLU A 260 1.64 -21.40 -7.93
CA GLU A 260 1.64 -21.93 -6.56
C GLU A 260 1.42 -20.80 -5.54
N GLY A 261 2.04 -19.62 -5.74
CA GLY A 261 1.85 -18.44 -4.92
C GLY A 261 0.43 -17.89 -4.97
N LEU A 262 -0.19 -17.84 -6.16
CA LEU A 262 -1.60 -17.44 -6.29
C LEU A 262 -2.55 -18.40 -5.58
N GLU A 263 -2.28 -19.71 -5.63
CA GLU A 263 -3.09 -20.73 -4.95
C GLU A 263 -2.98 -20.56 -3.43
N LEU A 264 -1.76 -20.45 -2.89
CA LEU A 264 -1.51 -20.19 -1.47
C LEU A 264 -2.16 -18.87 -1.01
N ALA A 265 -1.96 -17.78 -1.74
CA ALA A 265 -2.52 -16.50 -1.37
C ALA A 265 -4.07 -16.48 -1.37
N ARG A 266 -4.72 -17.33 -2.20
CA ARG A 266 -6.17 -17.54 -2.14
C ARG A 266 -6.59 -18.36 -0.93
N GLU A 267 -5.89 -19.42 -0.63
CA GLU A 267 -6.13 -20.29 0.53
C GLU A 267 -6.09 -19.47 1.82
N TYR A 268 -5.08 -18.61 1.96
CA TYR A 268 -4.91 -17.74 3.12
C TYR A 268 -5.70 -16.41 3.02
N LYS A 269 -6.65 -16.30 2.08
CA LYS A 269 -7.58 -15.17 1.91
C LYS A 269 -6.89 -13.81 1.73
N VAL A 270 -5.67 -13.81 1.19
CA VAL A 270 -4.98 -12.56 0.85
C VAL A 270 -5.82 -11.77 -0.17
N PRO A 271 -6.08 -10.46 0.02
CA PRO A 271 -6.90 -9.66 -0.88
C PRO A 271 -6.38 -9.64 -2.31
N LYS A 272 -7.31 -9.52 -3.29
CA LYS A 272 -6.98 -9.53 -4.72
C LYS A 272 -5.91 -8.51 -5.08
N ILE A 273 -6.01 -7.28 -4.55
CA ILE A 273 -5.07 -6.19 -4.85
C ILE A 273 -3.62 -6.54 -4.46
N VAL A 274 -3.43 -7.35 -3.42
CA VAL A 274 -2.11 -7.85 -2.99
C VAL A 274 -1.72 -9.07 -3.84
N ARG A 275 -2.66 -9.98 -4.14
CA ARG A 275 -2.38 -11.15 -5.01
C ARG A 275 -1.96 -10.77 -6.41
N ASP A 276 -2.41 -9.62 -6.92
CA ASP A 276 -2.06 -9.15 -8.26
C ASP A 276 -0.55 -8.89 -8.42
N PHE A 277 0.18 -8.64 -7.32
CA PHE A 277 1.64 -8.50 -7.33
C PHE A 277 2.35 -9.81 -7.71
N ILE A 278 1.79 -10.97 -7.34
CA ILE A 278 2.40 -12.30 -7.60
C ILE A 278 2.67 -12.55 -9.09
N PRO A 279 1.73 -12.40 -10.03
CA PRO A 279 2.03 -12.57 -11.44
C PRO A 279 2.67 -11.34 -12.08
N MET A 280 2.38 -10.13 -11.57
CA MET A 280 2.77 -8.88 -12.23
C MET A 280 4.23 -8.49 -11.97
N HIS A 281 4.88 -9.00 -10.89
CA HIS A 281 6.28 -8.66 -10.64
C HIS A 281 7.22 -9.23 -11.72
N HIS A 282 6.82 -10.29 -12.39
CA HIS A 282 7.53 -10.81 -13.56
C HIS A 282 6.90 -10.38 -14.90
N GLY A 283 5.60 -10.06 -14.93
CA GLY A 283 4.90 -9.73 -16.16
C GLY A 283 5.04 -10.84 -17.20
N THR A 284 5.51 -10.49 -18.39
CA THR A 284 5.81 -11.42 -19.48
C THR A 284 7.31 -11.53 -19.77
N THR A 285 8.16 -11.25 -18.79
CA THR A 285 9.61 -11.39 -18.91
C THR A 285 10.02 -12.85 -19.07
N ARG A 286 11.29 -13.07 -19.37
CA ARG A 286 11.87 -14.42 -19.50
C ARG A 286 12.68 -14.81 -18.28
N VAL A 287 12.77 -16.10 -18.01
CA VAL A 287 13.79 -16.68 -17.15
C VAL A 287 15.12 -16.65 -17.92
N GLU A 288 15.75 -15.45 -17.94
CA GLU A 288 16.81 -15.08 -18.88
C GLU A 288 18.04 -16.00 -18.80
N TYR A 289 18.43 -16.41 -17.60
CA TYR A 289 19.59 -17.29 -17.39
C TYR A 289 19.43 -18.60 -18.15
N PHE A 290 18.32 -19.30 -17.97
CA PHE A 290 18.09 -20.58 -18.65
C PHE A 290 17.82 -20.43 -20.14
N TYR A 291 17.22 -19.32 -20.55
CA TYR A 291 17.05 -19.04 -21.97
C TYR A 291 18.39 -18.86 -22.67
N ARG A 292 19.33 -18.09 -22.09
CA ARG A 292 20.69 -17.93 -22.65
C ARG A 292 21.45 -19.23 -22.67
N LYS A 293 21.39 -20.00 -21.58
CA LYS A 293 22.00 -21.34 -21.54
C LYS A 293 21.44 -22.28 -22.60
N ALA A 294 20.13 -22.22 -22.86
CA ALA A 294 19.51 -23.00 -23.93
C ALA A 294 20.01 -22.57 -25.30
N LEU A 295 20.19 -21.28 -25.57
CA LEU A 295 20.74 -20.77 -26.83
C LEU A 295 22.21 -21.17 -27.02
N GLU A 296 23.04 -21.05 -25.97
CA GLU A 296 24.47 -21.38 -25.99
C GLU A 296 24.72 -22.87 -26.28
N ASN A 297 23.82 -23.75 -25.80
CA ASN A 297 23.99 -25.20 -25.91
C ASN A 297 23.13 -25.87 -27.00
N ALA A 298 22.38 -25.07 -27.77
CA ALA A 298 21.56 -25.61 -28.86
C ALA A 298 22.36 -25.77 -30.15
N GLU A 299 22.21 -26.89 -30.82
CA GLU A 299 22.76 -27.10 -32.19
C GLU A 299 22.20 -26.08 -33.18
N ASN A 300 20.94 -25.65 -32.97
CA ASN A 300 20.30 -24.62 -33.76
C ASN A 300 19.57 -23.63 -32.84
N PRO A 301 20.18 -22.48 -32.49
CA PRO A 301 19.62 -21.46 -31.61
C PRO A 301 18.26 -20.90 -32.08
N GLU A 302 17.99 -20.90 -33.40
CA GLU A 302 16.72 -20.39 -33.95
C GLU A 302 15.52 -21.27 -33.60
N LYS A 303 15.76 -22.55 -33.26
CA LYS A 303 14.71 -23.51 -32.87
C LYS A 303 14.38 -23.45 -31.38
N VAL A 304 15.11 -22.67 -30.56
CA VAL A 304 14.82 -22.52 -29.15
C VAL A 304 13.54 -21.69 -28.95
N ASP A 305 12.49 -22.34 -28.47
CA ASP A 305 11.20 -21.67 -28.26
C ASP A 305 11.29 -20.66 -27.11
N LYS A 306 11.34 -19.38 -27.46
CA LYS A 306 11.35 -18.26 -26.51
C LYS A 306 10.17 -18.29 -25.54
N LYS A 307 8.99 -18.75 -25.97
CA LYS A 307 7.77 -18.78 -25.13
C LYS A 307 7.89 -19.78 -24.00
N ALA A 308 8.65 -20.86 -24.16
CA ALA A 308 8.89 -21.85 -23.10
C ALA A 308 9.53 -21.21 -21.87
N PHE A 309 10.29 -20.14 -22.04
CA PHE A 309 11.00 -19.42 -20.97
C PHE A 309 10.27 -18.17 -20.47
N GLN A 310 9.17 -17.74 -21.10
CA GLN A 310 8.43 -16.55 -20.71
C GLN A 310 7.43 -16.84 -19.58
N TYR A 311 7.29 -15.87 -18.68
CA TYR A 311 6.19 -15.83 -17.72
C TYR A 311 4.86 -15.54 -18.44
N PRO A 312 3.73 -16.08 -17.93
CA PRO A 312 2.44 -15.95 -18.61
C PRO A 312 1.81 -14.55 -18.47
N GLY A 313 2.33 -13.71 -17.59
CA GLY A 313 1.73 -12.42 -17.27
C GLY A 313 0.64 -12.51 -16.19
N PRO A 314 -0.17 -11.47 -16.05
CA PRO A 314 -0.21 -10.23 -16.84
C PRO A 314 0.97 -9.27 -16.56
N LYS A 315 1.17 -8.29 -17.45
CA LYS A 315 2.09 -7.17 -17.23
C LYS A 315 1.55 -6.26 -16.10
N PRO A 316 2.43 -5.49 -15.40
CA PRO A 316 2.01 -4.49 -14.44
C PRO A 316 1.01 -3.50 -15.05
N ASN A 317 -0.06 -3.21 -14.30
CA ASN A 317 -1.12 -2.30 -14.73
C ASN A 317 -1.43 -1.19 -13.72
N THR A 318 -0.72 -1.16 -12.60
CA THR A 318 -0.75 -0.08 -11.60
C THR A 318 0.66 0.41 -11.34
N LYS A 319 0.79 1.62 -10.76
CA LYS A 319 2.10 2.16 -10.37
C LYS A 319 2.80 1.25 -9.37
N GLU A 320 2.06 0.72 -8.42
CA GLU A 320 2.56 -0.14 -7.35
C GLU A 320 3.14 -1.44 -7.88
N THR A 321 2.43 -2.11 -8.80
CA THR A 321 2.93 -3.36 -9.42
C THR A 321 4.13 -3.11 -10.34
N GLY A 322 4.16 -1.95 -11.03
CA GLY A 322 5.32 -1.53 -11.83
C GLY A 322 6.55 -1.22 -10.97
N ILE A 323 6.35 -0.56 -9.82
CA ILE A 323 7.41 -0.31 -8.84
C ILE A 323 8.00 -1.64 -8.36
N LEU A 324 7.16 -2.61 -7.98
CA LEU A 324 7.66 -3.90 -7.51
C LEU A 324 8.49 -4.62 -8.57
N MET A 325 8.02 -4.67 -9.84
CA MET A 325 8.78 -5.27 -10.94
C MET A 325 10.18 -4.65 -11.08
N LEU A 326 10.30 -3.33 -10.92
CA LEU A 326 11.59 -2.64 -11.00
C LEU A 326 12.46 -2.95 -9.78
N CYS A 327 11.89 -2.88 -8.57
CA CYS A 327 12.61 -3.13 -7.31
C CYS A 327 13.16 -4.54 -7.24
N GLU A 328 12.36 -5.55 -7.62
CA GLU A 328 12.74 -6.95 -7.67
C GLU A 328 13.94 -7.16 -8.62
N ALA A 329 13.83 -6.70 -9.86
CA ALA A 329 14.88 -6.85 -10.86
C ALA A 329 16.17 -6.12 -10.46
N ILE A 330 16.06 -4.93 -9.86
CA ILE A 330 17.21 -4.12 -9.46
C ILE A 330 17.88 -4.71 -8.22
N GLU A 331 17.12 -5.15 -7.20
CA GLU A 331 17.67 -5.79 -6.01
C GLU A 331 18.47 -7.04 -6.40
N ALA A 332 17.89 -7.93 -7.19
CA ALA A 332 18.54 -9.14 -7.64
C ALA A 332 19.84 -8.86 -8.44
N ALA A 333 19.83 -7.84 -9.30
CA ALA A 333 20.99 -7.46 -10.08
C ALA A 333 22.09 -6.83 -9.21
N VAL A 334 21.75 -5.94 -8.30
CA VAL A 334 22.71 -5.30 -7.39
C VAL A 334 23.33 -6.32 -6.44
N ARG A 335 22.54 -7.26 -5.91
CA ARG A 335 23.00 -8.36 -5.07
C ARG A 335 24.03 -9.25 -5.78
N SER A 336 23.95 -9.39 -7.09
CA SER A 336 24.90 -10.18 -7.91
C SER A 336 26.23 -9.49 -8.14
N LEU A 337 26.39 -8.19 -7.81
CA LEU A 337 27.64 -7.44 -7.99
C LEU A 337 28.68 -7.88 -6.95
N LYS A 338 29.88 -8.25 -7.41
CA LYS A 338 30.99 -8.65 -6.51
C LYS A 338 31.49 -7.51 -5.62
N SER A 339 31.43 -6.26 -6.12
CA SER A 339 31.86 -5.05 -5.42
C SER A 339 30.89 -3.92 -5.82
N PRO A 340 29.73 -3.81 -5.14
CA PRO A 340 28.79 -2.75 -5.43
C PRO A 340 29.39 -1.41 -5.02
N ASP A 341 29.46 -0.48 -5.95
CA ASP A 341 29.70 0.93 -5.73
C ASP A 341 28.53 1.75 -6.30
N ILE A 342 28.46 3.03 -5.94
CA ILE A 342 27.32 3.87 -6.28
C ILE A 342 27.15 4.04 -7.79
N ILE A 343 28.27 4.13 -8.53
CA ILE A 343 28.25 4.33 -9.98
C ILE A 343 27.71 3.07 -10.67
N LYS A 344 28.14 1.89 -10.24
CA LYS A 344 27.66 0.61 -10.77
C LYS A 344 26.18 0.38 -10.47
N ILE A 345 25.74 0.76 -9.26
CA ILE A 345 24.33 0.66 -8.87
C ILE A 345 23.49 1.58 -9.76
N GLU A 346 23.90 2.82 -9.92
CA GLU A 346 23.19 3.79 -10.75
C GLU A 346 23.08 3.33 -12.21
N ALA A 347 24.19 2.87 -12.80
CA ALA A 347 24.22 2.32 -14.14
C ALA A 347 23.32 1.07 -14.29
N MET A 348 23.28 0.22 -13.25
CA MET A 348 22.43 -0.98 -13.23
C MET A 348 20.94 -0.61 -13.19
N ILE A 349 20.56 0.38 -12.37
CA ILE A 349 19.18 0.88 -12.31
C ILE A 349 18.74 1.42 -13.68
N ASP A 350 19.54 2.29 -14.28
CA ASP A 350 19.25 2.86 -15.59
C ASP A 350 19.10 1.79 -16.67
N LYS A 351 20.00 0.80 -16.68
CA LYS A 351 19.96 -0.33 -17.61
C LYS A 351 18.69 -1.15 -17.46
N ILE A 352 18.27 -1.45 -16.22
CA ILE A 352 17.08 -2.29 -15.97
C ILE A 352 15.81 -1.52 -16.31
N ILE A 353 15.69 -0.27 -15.90
CA ILE A 353 14.54 0.57 -16.24
C ILE A 353 14.38 0.63 -17.76
N LYS A 354 15.47 0.98 -18.47
CA LYS A 354 15.46 1.01 -19.94
C LYS A 354 15.05 -0.33 -20.54
N TYR A 355 15.62 -1.43 -20.06
CA TYR A 355 15.33 -2.76 -20.57
C TYR A 355 13.85 -3.13 -20.38
N ARG A 356 13.23 -2.81 -19.24
CA ARG A 356 11.82 -3.05 -18.99
C ARG A 356 10.90 -2.22 -19.89
N ILE A 357 11.30 -0.98 -20.19
CA ILE A 357 10.60 -0.12 -21.16
C ILE A 357 10.73 -0.70 -22.57
N ASP A 358 11.94 -1.02 -23.01
CA ASP A 358 12.21 -1.54 -24.35
C ASP A 358 11.50 -2.89 -24.61
N GLU A 359 11.33 -3.73 -23.58
CA GLU A 359 10.53 -4.97 -23.65
C GLU A 359 9.01 -4.74 -23.55
N GLY A 360 8.57 -3.49 -23.37
CA GLY A 360 7.17 -3.13 -23.25
C GLY A 360 6.51 -3.68 -21.98
N GLN A 361 7.28 -3.97 -20.92
CA GLN A 361 6.73 -4.53 -19.69
C GLN A 361 5.89 -3.51 -18.91
N LEU A 362 6.17 -2.22 -19.11
CA LEU A 362 5.48 -1.11 -18.45
C LEU A 362 4.41 -0.43 -19.31
N ASP A 363 4.08 -0.97 -20.49
CA ASP A 363 3.14 -0.35 -21.44
C ASP A 363 1.74 -0.10 -20.87
N THR A 364 1.29 -0.96 -19.95
CA THR A 364 -0.01 -0.83 -19.28
C THR A 364 0.08 -0.19 -17.90
N CYS A 365 1.30 0.17 -17.48
CA CYS A 365 1.55 0.78 -16.17
C CYS A 365 1.52 2.30 -16.28
N PRO A 366 0.73 3.03 -15.46
CA PRO A 366 0.60 4.48 -15.56
C PRO A 366 1.78 5.23 -14.88
N LEU A 367 3.01 4.74 -15.03
CA LEU A 367 4.23 5.40 -14.60
C LEU A 367 4.72 6.37 -15.68
N THR A 368 4.99 7.61 -15.30
CA THR A 368 5.59 8.61 -16.18
C THR A 368 7.12 8.56 -16.13
N LEU A 369 7.78 9.11 -17.16
CA LEU A 369 9.24 9.21 -17.16
C LEU A 369 9.80 10.08 -16.01
N ASP A 370 9.05 11.08 -15.56
CA ASP A 370 9.40 11.89 -14.38
C ASP A 370 9.32 11.07 -13.10
N GLU A 371 8.27 10.25 -12.96
CA GLU A 371 8.14 9.34 -11.81
C GLU A 371 9.24 8.27 -11.80
N LEU A 372 9.65 7.74 -12.95
CA LEU A 372 10.77 6.79 -13.02
C LEU A 372 12.09 7.42 -12.55
N LYS A 373 12.33 8.71 -12.86
CA LYS A 373 13.49 9.45 -12.32
C LYS A 373 13.40 9.60 -10.79
N LYS A 374 12.22 9.92 -10.25
CA LYS A 374 12.00 10.03 -8.80
C LYS A 374 12.15 8.68 -8.10
N ILE A 375 11.66 7.60 -8.72
CA ILE A 375 11.84 6.21 -8.24
C ILE A 375 13.31 5.84 -8.16
N LYS A 376 14.12 6.17 -9.19
CA LYS A 376 15.56 5.98 -9.15
C LYS A 376 16.19 6.73 -7.96
N GLY A 377 15.81 7.97 -7.75
CA GLY A 377 16.40 8.85 -6.74
C GLY A 377 17.76 9.40 -7.17
N SER A 378 18.48 10.02 -6.24
CA SER A 378 19.84 10.53 -6.46
C SER A 378 20.77 10.15 -5.30
N VAL A 379 22.09 10.24 -5.55
CA VAL A 379 23.14 9.90 -4.56
C VAL A 379 23.03 10.75 -3.30
N ASP A 380 22.78 12.04 -3.48
CA ASP A 380 22.66 13.01 -2.38
C ASP A 380 21.23 13.16 -1.86
N GLY A 381 20.29 12.44 -2.47
CA GLY A 381 18.87 12.47 -2.09
C GLY A 381 18.55 11.51 -0.95
N ASN A 382 17.37 11.73 -0.35
CA ASN A 382 16.84 10.89 0.72
C ASN A 382 15.65 10.03 0.27
N THR A 383 15.31 10.04 -1.03
CA THR A 383 14.14 9.35 -1.59
C THR A 383 14.52 8.50 -2.80
N GLY A 384 13.73 7.46 -3.07
CA GLY A 384 13.93 6.55 -4.18
C GLY A 384 14.86 5.37 -3.86
N MET A 385 15.30 4.64 -4.90
CA MET A 385 16.07 3.40 -4.77
C MET A 385 17.49 3.59 -4.27
N ILE A 386 18.20 4.59 -4.81
CA ILE A 386 19.64 4.77 -4.57
C ILE A 386 19.97 4.92 -3.09
N PRO A 387 19.31 5.78 -2.28
CA PRO A 387 19.60 5.90 -0.86
C PRO A 387 19.36 4.60 -0.08
N VAL A 388 18.31 3.86 -0.43
CA VAL A 388 17.98 2.60 0.23
C VAL A 388 19.01 1.52 -0.08
N LEU A 389 19.37 1.35 -1.36
CA LEU A 389 20.40 0.38 -1.78
C LEU A 389 21.76 0.72 -1.18
N ARG A 390 22.12 1.99 -1.11
CA ARG A 390 23.34 2.45 -0.42
C ARG A 390 23.37 2.00 1.04
N GLY A 391 22.24 2.15 1.75
CA GLY A 391 22.12 1.71 3.14
C GLY A 391 22.21 0.19 3.31
N ILE A 392 21.54 -0.56 2.44
CA ILE A 392 21.53 -2.04 2.49
C ILE A 392 22.93 -2.60 2.24
N TYR A 393 23.66 -2.07 1.26
CA TYR A 393 24.99 -2.60 0.87
C TYR A 393 26.15 -1.86 1.56
N HIS A 394 25.90 -1.01 2.56
CA HIS A 394 26.88 -0.26 3.33
C HIS A 394 27.93 0.49 2.48
N ILE A 395 27.47 1.09 1.36
CA ILE A 395 28.37 1.76 0.44
C ILE A 395 28.80 3.11 1.02
N ARG A 396 30.10 3.28 1.23
CA ARG A 396 30.69 4.55 1.69
C ARG A 396 30.73 5.53 0.53
N ILE A 397 30.44 6.81 0.83
CA ILE A 397 30.70 7.92 -0.08
C ILE A 397 32.14 8.34 0.17
N GLU A 398 33.00 8.22 -0.83
CA GLU A 398 34.34 8.82 -0.78
C GLU A 398 34.20 10.29 -1.12
N TYR A 399 34.51 11.17 -0.16
CA TYR A 399 34.57 12.60 -0.39
C TYR A 399 35.97 12.96 -0.93
N PRO A 400 36.10 13.82 -1.95
CA PRO A 400 37.41 14.17 -2.55
C PRO A 400 38.42 14.78 -1.60
N ASP A 401 38.03 15.28 -0.44
CA ASP A 401 38.88 16.03 0.48
C ASP A 401 39.54 15.21 1.60
N SER A 402 39.42 13.86 1.61
CA SER A 402 39.98 13.04 2.70
C SER A 402 41.44 12.59 2.54
N GLU A 403 42.14 13.04 1.48
CA GLU A 403 43.54 12.59 1.21
C GLU A 403 44.64 13.47 1.79
N THR A 404 44.38 14.53 2.59
CA THR A 404 45.44 15.48 2.97
C THR A 404 45.92 15.46 4.42
N GLU A 405 45.43 14.57 5.29
CA GLU A 405 45.88 14.58 6.72
C GLU A 405 46.82 13.46 7.19
N THR A 406 47.08 12.44 6.38
CA THR A 406 47.92 11.31 6.82
C THR A 406 49.37 11.35 6.41
N SER A 407 49.84 12.36 5.62
CA SER A 407 51.24 12.44 5.15
C SER A 407 52.13 13.40 5.95
N LYS A 408 51.64 14.07 7.00
CA LYS A 408 52.46 15.02 7.80
C LYS A 408 52.93 14.53 9.16
N ALA A 409 52.60 13.29 9.55
CA ALA A 409 52.96 12.76 10.88
C ALA A 409 54.19 11.81 10.91
N SER A 410 54.87 11.58 9.76
CA SER A 410 56.01 10.66 9.71
C SER A 410 57.35 11.26 9.34
N THR A 411 57.54 12.58 9.49
CA THR A 411 58.86 13.23 9.19
C THR A 411 59.28 14.19 10.31
N GLN A 412 59.11 13.80 11.59
CA GLN A 412 59.82 14.39 12.72
C GLN A 412 59.93 13.33 13.85
N SER A 413 60.93 12.51 13.75
CA SER A 413 61.67 11.89 14.88
C SER A 413 63.03 11.41 14.42
#